data_f202148a4637e393a5930ff70b9825aa
#
_entry.id   f202148a4637e393a5930ff70b9825aa
#
_cell.length_a   1.000
_cell.length_b   1.000
_cell.length_c   1.000
_cell.angle_alpha   90.00
_cell.angle_beta   90.00
_cell.angle_gamma   90.00
#
_symmetry.space_group_name_H-M   'P 1'
#
loop_
_entity.id
_entity.type
_entity.pdbx_description
1 polymer ?
#
loop_
_entity_poly.entity_id
_entity_poly.type
_entity_poly.pdbx_seq_one_letter_code
_entity_poly.pdbx_strand_id
1 'polypeptide(L)'
;MDTFAKHYETGEAIPQELIDKMHASQTYMAAYACARQLSFGYLDMAWHSLEKPFEVNETIGTVESVLRFSDAAMEQVQVLPNVPGTQMATAFTHIFSGGYAAGYYSYKWSELLDADAFSVFKEAQKKNGSIFDKKAAKRFRENILEKGGTEKAMDLYKRFRGGEPTINALLERDGIKAQEIK
;
A
#
# COMPACT_ATOMS: atom_id res chain seq x y z
N MET A 1 2.86 -23.11 -8.06
CA MET A 1 1.93 -23.72 -7.07
C MET A 1 1.99 -25.25 -7.08
N ASP A 2 2.28 -25.90 -8.17
CA ASP A 2 2.23 -27.36 -8.32
C ASP A 2 3.09 -28.16 -7.34
N THR A 3 4.11 -27.53 -6.76
CA THR A 3 5.03 -28.18 -5.81
C THR A 3 4.46 -28.32 -4.39
N PHE A 4 3.56 -27.43 -3.97
CA PHE A 4 3.08 -27.36 -2.58
C PHE A 4 1.54 -27.23 -2.45
N ALA A 5 0.85 -26.67 -3.44
CA ALA A 5 -0.61 -26.49 -3.39
C ALA A 5 -1.31 -27.80 -3.80
N LYS A 6 -1.38 -28.75 -2.85
CA LYS A 6 -1.98 -30.08 -3.06
C LYS A 6 -3.12 -30.30 -2.08
N HIS A 7 -4.15 -31.01 -2.52
CA HIS A 7 -5.26 -31.41 -1.67
C HIS A 7 -4.74 -32.33 -0.55
N TYR A 8 -5.12 -32.06 0.69
CA TYR A 8 -4.52 -32.71 1.86
C TYR A 8 -4.82 -34.22 1.97
N GLU A 9 -5.93 -34.71 1.38
CA GLU A 9 -6.28 -36.15 1.34
C GLU A 9 -5.84 -36.82 0.04
N THR A 10 -6.12 -36.20 -1.12
CA THR A 10 -5.93 -36.86 -2.41
C THR A 10 -4.54 -36.63 -2.98
N GLY A 11 -3.81 -35.59 -2.54
CA GLY A 11 -2.52 -35.20 -3.08
C GLY A 11 -2.58 -34.55 -4.47
N GLU A 12 -3.78 -34.33 -5.02
CA GLU A 12 -3.97 -33.68 -6.31
C GLU A 12 -3.55 -32.21 -6.25
N ALA A 13 -2.93 -31.73 -7.33
CA ALA A 13 -2.58 -30.32 -7.45
C ALA A 13 -3.83 -29.45 -7.60
N ILE A 14 -3.76 -28.21 -7.15
CA ILE A 14 -4.85 -27.24 -7.35
C ILE A 14 -5.15 -27.11 -8.86
N PRO A 15 -6.41 -27.17 -9.30
CA PRO A 15 -6.77 -27.02 -10.70
C PRO A 15 -6.33 -25.67 -11.27
N GLN A 16 -5.79 -25.67 -12.49
CA GLN A 16 -5.33 -24.44 -13.15
C GLN A 16 -6.45 -23.39 -13.27
N GLU A 17 -7.69 -23.81 -13.51
CA GLU A 17 -8.85 -22.91 -13.58
C GLU A 17 -9.06 -22.11 -12.28
N LEU A 18 -8.80 -22.72 -11.12
CA LEU A 18 -8.88 -22.01 -9.84
C LEU A 18 -7.72 -21.01 -9.67
N ILE A 19 -6.52 -21.38 -10.11
CA ILE A 19 -5.37 -20.45 -10.12
C ILE A 19 -5.67 -19.26 -11.00
N ASP A 20 -6.23 -19.45 -12.18
CA ASP A 20 -6.59 -18.39 -13.12
C ASP A 20 -7.67 -17.45 -12.54
N LYS A 21 -8.68 -18.02 -11.87
CA LYS A 21 -9.70 -17.24 -11.15
C LYS A 21 -9.10 -16.44 -9.98
N MET A 22 -8.18 -17.01 -9.23
CA MET A 22 -7.46 -16.28 -8.16
C MET A 22 -6.67 -15.12 -8.74
N HIS A 23 -5.97 -15.29 -9.86
CA HIS A 23 -5.27 -14.19 -10.52
C HIS A 23 -6.23 -13.10 -11.02
N ALA A 24 -7.33 -13.49 -11.65
CA ALA A 24 -8.33 -12.54 -12.12
C ALA A 24 -8.98 -11.72 -10.99
N SER A 25 -9.12 -12.31 -9.80
CA SER A 25 -9.70 -11.63 -8.64
C SER A 25 -8.76 -10.65 -7.93
N GLN A 26 -7.44 -10.71 -8.18
CA GLN A 26 -6.45 -9.89 -7.46
C GLN A 26 -6.65 -8.38 -7.66
N THR A 27 -7.18 -7.97 -8.81
CA THR A 27 -7.43 -6.55 -9.13
C THR A 27 -8.85 -6.10 -8.81
N TYR A 28 -9.69 -7.01 -8.27
CA TYR A 28 -11.06 -6.67 -7.89
C TYR A 28 -11.06 -5.62 -6.78
N MET A 29 -11.76 -4.51 -7.03
CA MET A 29 -11.84 -3.37 -6.09
C MET A 29 -10.47 -2.74 -5.71
N ALA A 30 -9.39 -3.00 -6.46
CA ALA A 30 -8.05 -2.48 -6.12
C ALA A 30 -8.01 -0.94 -6.08
N ALA A 31 -8.67 -0.27 -7.00
CA ALA A 31 -8.75 1.20 -6.99
C ALA A 31 -9.48 1.74 -5.75
N TYR A 32 -10.58 1.10 -5.35
CA TYR A 32 -11.28 1.44 -4.10
C TYR A 32 -10.40 1.21 -2.87
N ALA A 33 -9.72 0.07 -2.79
CA ALA A 33 -8.81 -0.24 -1.70
C ALA A 33 -7.65 0.78 -1.62
N CYS A 34 -7.12 1.18 -2.78
CA CYS A 34 -6.10 2.23 -2.87
C CYS A 34 -6.62 3.57 -2.35
N ALA A 35 -7.76 4.03 -2.84
CA ALA A 35 -8.39 5.28 -2.39
C ALA A 35 -8.68 5.26 -0.88
N ARG A 36 -9.16 4.14 -0.35
CA ARG A 36 -9.37 3.94 1.09
C ARG A 36 -8.07 4.07 1.89
N GLN A 37 -6.97 3.47 1.44
CA GLN A 37 -5.67 3.62 2.11
C GLN A 37 -5.17 5.06 2.08
N LEU A 38 -5.36 5.76 0.97
CA LEU A 38 -5.02 7.18 0.86
C LEU A 38 -5.87 8.03 1.82
N SER A 39 -7.18 7.74 1.96
CA SER A 39 -8.04 8.49 2.88
C SER A 39 -7.54 8.43 4.33
N PHE A 40 -6.99 7.31 4.76
CA PHE A 40 -6.39 7.18 6.09
C PHE A 40 -5.14 8.03 6.26
N GLY A 41 -4.30 8.13 5.23
CA GLY A 41 -3.13 9.01 5.23
C GLY A 41 -3.52 10.49 5.29
N TYR A 42 -4.55 10.89 4.54
CA TYR A 42 -5.07 12.27 4.61
C TYR A 42 -5.67 12.60 5.98
N LEU A 43 -6.42 11.67 6.57
CA LEU A 43 -6.97 11.83 7.91
C LEU A 43 -5.86 11.97 8.97
N ASP A 44 -4.83 11.12 8.87
CA ASP A 44 -3.66 11.18 9.75
C ASP A 44 -2.97 12.55 9.65
N MET A 45 -2.65 12.98 8.45
CA MET A 45 -1.98 14.26 8.23
C MET A 45 -2.84 15.44 8.68
N ALA A 46 -4.15 15.42 8.44
CA ALA A 46 -5.04 16.49 8.87
C ALA A 46 -5.02 16.67 10.38
N TRP A 47 -5.08 15.60 11.15
CA TRP A 47 -5.01 15.66 12.62
C TRP A 47 -3.64 16.08 13.14
N HIS A 48 -2.55 15.62 12.54
CA HIS A 48 -1.19 15.80 13.06
C HIS A 48 -0.43 16.99 12.45
N SER A 49 -1.05 17.74 11.53
CA SER A 49 -0.52 19.01 11.02
C SER A 49 -1.23 20.25 11.54
N LEU A 50 -2.09 20.10 12.54
CA LEU A 50 -2.74 21.25 13.18
C LEU A 50 -1.70 22.12 13.91
N GLU A 51 -1.61 23.38 13.51
CA GLU A 51 -0.73 24.37 14.17
C GLU A 51 -1.33 24.93 15.47
N LYS A 52 -2.64 24.74 15.65
CA LYS A 52 -3.40 25.21 16.83
C LYS A 52 -4.28 24.07 17.35
N PRO A 53 -4.68 24.11 18.63
CA PRO A 53 -5.66 23.17 19.16
C PRO A 53 -6.92 23.12 18.29
N PHE A 54 -7.47 21.91 18.12
CA PHE A 54 -8.72 21.71 17.40
C PHE A 54 -9.86 22.47 18.08
N GLU A 55 -10.55 23.33 17.33
CA GLU A 55 -11.66 24.12 17.83
C GLU A 55 -12.99 23.39 17.57
N VAL A 56 -13.73 23.16 18.66
CA VAL A 56 -15.08 22.58 18.58
C VAL A 56 -16.06 23.70 18.26
N ASN A 57 -16.91 23.47 17.26
CA ASN A 57 -18.03 24.35 16.99
C ASN A 57 -19.14 24.11 18.03
N GLU A 58 -19.35 25.08 18.92
CA GLU A 58 -20.31 24.97 20.03
C GLU A 58 -21.76 24.79 19.58
N THR A 59 -22.11 25.27 18.38
CA THR A 59 -23.46 25.14 17.83
C THR A 59 -23.81 23.71 17.47
N ILE A 60 -22.86 22.95 16.93
CA ILE A 60 -23.06 21.57 16.49
C ILE A 60 -22.50 20.53 17.44
N GLY A 61 -21.70 20.94 18.42
CA GLY A 61 -21.10 20.09 19.44
C GLY A 61 -19.85 19.33 18.99
N THR A 62 -19.20 18.68 19.96
CA THR A 62 -17.89 18.04 19.78
C THR A 62 -17.92 16.92 18.75
N VAL A 63 -18.91 16.01 18.82
CA VAL A 63 -18.99 14.84 17.94
C VAL A 63 -19.11 15.26 16.48
N GLU A 64 -20.05 16.15 16.19
CA GLU A 64 -20.28 16.63 14.83
C GLU A 64 -19.09 17.42 14.28
N SER A 65 -18.41 18.21 15.12
CA SER A 65 -17.20 18.94 14.74
C SER A 65 -16.08 17.99 14.31
N VAL A 66 -15.84 16.91 15.06
CA VAL A 66 -14.84 15.88 14.75
C VAL A 66 -15.21 15.13 13.47
N LEU A 67 -16.50 14.78 13.28
CA LEU A 67 -16.96 14.11 12.07
C LEU A 67 -16.73 14.95 10.82
N ARG A 68 -17.17 16.22 10.84
CA ARG A 68 -17.00 17.13 9.70
C ARG A 68 -15.54 17.37 9.36
N PHE A 69 -14.68 17.53 10.36
CA PHE A 69 -13.25 17.67 10.12
C PHE A 69 -12.67 16.42 9.46
N SER A 70 -13.03 15.25 9.98
CA SER A 70 -12.54 13.97 9.44
C SER A 70 -13.04 13.70 8.02
N ASP A 71 -14.32 13.99 7.75
CA ASP A 71 -14.92 13.82 6.44
C ASP A 71 -14.28 14.76 5.41
N ALA A 72 -14.09 16.02 5.77
CA ALA A 72 -13.42 17.00 4.91
C ALA A 72 -11.97 16.59 4.59
N ALA A 73 -11.25 16.02 5.55
CA ALA A 73 -9.88 15.53 5.33
C ALA A 73 -9.81 14.39 4.32
N MET A 74 -10.84 13.55 4.24
CA MET A 74 -10.88 12.38 3.37
C MET A 74 -11.60 12.62 2.03
N GLU A 75 -12.35 13.70 1.89
CA GLU A 75 -13.28 13.97 0.79
C GLU A 75 -12.68 13.74 -0.61
N GLN A 76 -11.46 14.24 -0.85
CA GLN A 76 -10.83 14.17 -2.17
C GLN A 76 -10.53 12.76 -2.69
N VAL A 77 -10.52 11.76 -1.81
CA VAL A 77 -10.24 10.35 -2.15
C VAL A 77 -11.35 9.42 -1.69
N GLN A 78 -12.42 9.94 -1.14
CA GLN A 78 -13.56 9.16 -0.68
C GLN A 78 -14.46 8.77 -1.86
N VAL A 79 -14.50 7.49 -2.18
CA VAL A 79 -15.26 6.95 -3.32
C VAL A 79 -16.74 6.71 -2.96
N LEU A 80 -17.00 6.31 -1.72
CA LEU A 80 -18.35 6.00 -1.23
C LEU A 80 -18.68 6.89 -0.02
N PRO A 81 -19.93 7.30 0.16
CA PRO A 81 -20.33 8.09 1.32
C PRO A 81 -20.12 7.31 2.62
N ASN A 82 -19.85 8.03 3.70
CA ASN A 82 -19.76 7.43 5.03
C ASN A 82 -21.11 6.85 5.46
N VAL A 83 -21.07 5.74 6.14
CA VAL A 83 -22.26 5.14 6.76
C VAL A 83 -22.60 5.92 8.03
N PRO A 84 -23.81 6.46 8.17
CA PRO A 84 -24.20 7.21 9.36
C PRO A 84 -23.93 6.43 10.65
N GLY A 85 -23.38 7.09 11.66
CA GLY A 85 -23.02 6.47 12.95
C GLY A 85 -21.64 5.79 12.97
N THR A 86 -20.89 5.78 11.86
CA THR A 86 -19.50 5.31 11.86
C THR A 86 -18.54 6.49 12.07
N GLN A 87 -17.45 6.23 12.82
CA GLN A 87 -16.41 7.22 13.08
C GLN A 87 -15.03 6.60 12.92
N MET A 88 -14.29 7.01 11.90
CA MET A 88 -12.94 6.51 11.72
C MET A 88 -11.97 7.11 12.75
N ALA A 89 -12.04 8.41 13.02
CA ALA A 89 -11.10 9.10 13.88
C ALA A 89 -11.02 8.50 15.29
N THR A 90 -12.15 8.15 15.91
CA THR A 90 -12.19 7.60 17.27
C THR A 90 -11.77 6.14 17.37
N ALA A 91 -11.77 5.40 16.25
CA ALA A 91 -11.37 4.00 16.18
C ALA A 91 -9.93 3.82 15.65
N PHE A 92 -9.29 4.90 15.22
CA PHE A 92 -8.02 4.84 14.51
C PHE A 92 -6.82 4.85 15.46
N THR A 93 -6.64 3.76 16.19
CA THR A 93 -5.56 3.62 17.18
C THR A 93 -4.17 3.72 16.57
N HIS A 94 -3.98 3.35 15.31
CA HIS A 94 -2.69 3.46 14.60
C HIS A 94 -2.07 4.86 14.73
N ILE A 95 -2.86 5.90 14.49
CA ILE A 95 -2.38 7.27 14.46
C ILE A 95 -2.43 7.98 15.82
N PHE A 96 -3.27 7.51 16.76
CA PHE A 96 -3.40 8.15 18.07
C PHE A 96 -2.68 7.41 19.21
N SER A 97 -2.43 6.10 19.08
CA SER A 97 -1.76 5.31 20.12
C SER A 97 -0.79 4.27 19.59
N GLY A 98 -0.75 4.04 18.28
CA GLY A 98 0.03 2.98 17.63
C GLY A 98 1.40 3.39 17.10
N GLY A 99 1.83 4.66 17.28
CA GLY A 99 3.13 5.12 16.80
C GLY A 99 3.18 5.52 15.32
N TYR A 100 2.06 5.65 14.62
CA TYR A 100 1.97 6.05 13.21
C TYR A 100 1.47 7.50 13.03
N ALA A 101 1.50 8.33 14.07
CA ALA A 101 1.13 9.74 13.98
C ALA A 101 1.96 10.47 12.91
N ALA A 102 1.29 11.15 11.97
CA ALA A 102 1.88 11.76 10.78
C ALA A 102 2.74 10.78 9.92
N GLY A 103 2.52 9.48 10.07
CA GLY A 103 3.34 8.43 9.46
C GLY A 103 2.54 7.34 8.75
N TYR A 104 1.21 7.38 8.76
CA TYR A 104 0.37 6.33 8.18
C TYR A 104 0.57 6.16 6.67
N TYR A 105 0.91 7.21 5.96
CA TYR A 105 1.24 7.17 4.52
C TYR A 105 2.36 6.17 4.19
N SER A 106 3.19 5.79 5.18
CA SER A 106 4.29 4.84 5.01
C SER A 106 3.85 3.47 4.49
N TYR A 107 2.61 3.05 4.79
CA TYR A 107 2.06 1.81 4.23
C TYR A 107 1.98 1.87 2.70
N LYS A 108 1.42 2.94 2.14
CA LYS A 108 1.32 3.09 0.69
C LYS A 108 2.68 3.33 0.03
N TRP A 109 3.56 4.05 0.71
CA TRP A 109 4.94 4.22 0.28
C TRP A 109 5.69 2.88 0.22
N SER A 110 5.51 2.01 1.22
CA SER A 110 6.12 0.67 1.25
C SER A 110 5.58 -0.23 0.14
N GLU A 111 4.28 -0.15 -0.17
CA GLU A 111 3.69 -0.88 -1.31
C GLU A 111 4.29 -0.45 -2.65
N LEU A 112 4.56 0.84 -2.83
CA LEU A 112 5.24 1.35 -4.02
C LEU A 112 6.65 0.76 -4.14
N LEU A 113 7.42 0.80 -3.05
CA LEU A 113 8.78 0.26 -3.00
C LEU A 113 8.80 -1.25 -3.24
N ASP A 114 7.86 -1.98 -2.64
CA ASP A 114 7.71 -3.43 -2.81
C ASP A 114 7.44 -3.80 -4.28
N ALA A 115 6.44 -3.18 -4.89
CA ALA A 115 6.08 -3.44 -6.27
C ALA A 115 7.23 -3.10 -7.25
N ASP A 116 7.88 -1.95 -7.07
CA ASP A 116 9.00 -1.53 -7.92
C ASP A 116 10.25 -2.41 -7.69
N ALA A 117 10.55 -2.80 -6.45
CA ALA A 117 11.63 -3.73 -6.15
C ALA A 117 11.37 -5.10 -6.78
N PHE A 118 10.14 -5.62 -6.71
CA PHE A 118 9.78 -6.89 -7.33
C PHE A 118 9.84 -6.86 -8.85
N SER A 119 9.70 -5.69 -9.48
CA SER A 119 9.85 -5.54 -10.92
C SER A 119 11.22 -6.01 -11.43
N VAL A 120 12.28 -5.86 -10.62
CA VAL A 120 13.64 -6.37 -10.94
C VAL A 120 13.63 -7.88 -11.14
N PHE A 121 12.88 -8.61 -10.30
CA PHE A 121 12.75 -10.06 -10.41
C PHE A 121 11.85 -10.46 -11.58
N LYS A 122 10.80 -9.70 -11.88
CA LYS A 122 9.98 -9.90 -13.08
C LYS A 122 10.80 -9.69 -14.37
N GLU A 123 11.66 -8.66 -14.39
CA GLU A 123 12.58 -8.43 -15.52
C GLU A 123 13.58 -9.59 -15.70
N ALA A 124 14.10 -10.13 -14.60
CA ALA A 124 14.95 -11.31 -14.64
C ALA A 124 14.20 -12.53 -15.15
N GLN A 125 12.95 -12.73 -14.72
CA GLN A 125 12.09 -13.80 -15.22
C GLN A 125 11.89 -13.73 -16.74
N LYS A 126 11.63 -12.53 -17.28
CA LYS A 126 11.49 -12.35 -18.74
C LYS A 126 12.75 -12.73 -19.50
N LYS A 127 13.93 -12.54 -18.90
CA LYS A 127 15.23 -12.88 -19.52
C LYS A 127 15.64 -14.32 -19.36
N ASN A 128 15.41 -14.90 -18.18
CA ASN A 128 15.99 -16.19 -17.74
C ASN A 128 14.94 -17.27 -17.52
N GLY A 129 13.64 -16.96 -17.67
CA GLY A 129 12.53 -17.91 -17.44
C GLY A 129 12.18 -18.14 -15.96
N SER A 130 12.88 -17.49 -15.00
CA SER A 130 12.64 -17.68 -13.57
C SER A 130 12.80 -16.39 -12.77
N ILE A 131 11.89 -16.17 -11.81
CA ILE A 131 12.01 -15.10 -10.82
C ILE A 131 13.16 -15.35 -9.82
N PHE A 132 13.62 -16.61 -9.68
CA PHE A 132 14.73 -16.97 -8.79
C PHE A 132 16.09 -16.69 -9.44
N ASP A 133 16.30 -15.44 -9.86
CA ASP A 133 17.59 -15.00 -10.40
C ASP A 133 18.60 -14.73 -9.30
N LYS A 134 19.70 -15.46 -9.29
CA LYS A 134 20.74 -15.34 -8.24
C LYS A 134 21.39 -13.97 -8.20
N LYS A 135 21.52 -13.27 -9.35
CA LYS A 135 22.15 -11.94 -9.39
C LYS A 135 21.23 -10.88 -8.79
N ALA A 136 19.93 -10.89 -9.14
CA ALA A 136 18.94 -10.01 -8.56
C ALA A 136 18.80 -10.25 -7.06
N ALA A 137 18.70 -11.51 -6.63
CA ALA A 137 18.63 -11.90 -5.23
C ALA A 137 19.86 -11.45 -4.43
N LYS A 138 21.07 -11.62 -4.99
CA LYS A 138 22.32 -11.18 -4.35
C LYS A 138 22.32 -9.65 -4.16
N ARG A 139 21.96 -8.89 -5.20
CA ARG A 139 21.87 -7.41 -5.10
C ARG A 139 20.88 -6.97 -4.03
N PHE A 140 19.70 -7.60 -3.99
CA PHE A 140 18.69 -7.30 -2.97
C PHE A 140 19.22 -7.59 -1.57
N ARG A 141 19.80 -8.75 -1.36
CA ARG A 141 20.39 -9.14 -0.07
C ARG A 141 21.48 -8.17 0.38
N GLU A 142 22.46 -7.88 -0.49
CA GLU A 142 23.64 -7.08 -0.12
C GLU A 142 23.34 -5.59 0.08
N ASN A 143 22.33 -5.03 -0.64
CA ASN A 143 22.04 -3.62 -0.57
C ASN A 143 20.83 -3.28 0.32
N ILE A 144 19.91 -4.22 0.54
CA ILE A 144 18.71 -3.98 1.34
C ILE A 144 18.78 -4.76 2.66
N LEU A 145 18.80 -6.10 2.59
CA LEU A 145 18.62 -6.93 3.76
C LEU A 145 19.84 -6.88 4.73
N GLU A 146 21.05 -6.96 4.20
CA GLU A 146 22.29 -6.93 5.03
C GLU A 146 22.56 -5.53 5.59
N LYS A 147 22.11 -4.48 4.92
CA LYS A 147 22.36 -3.09 5.31
C LYS A 147 21.37 -2.58 6.33
N GLY A 148 20.11 -2.95 6.23
CA GLY A 148 19.08 -2.46 7.13
C GLY A 148 19.07 -0.94 7.21
N GLY A 149 19.19 -0.39 8.42
CA GLY A 149 19.23 1.05 8.70
C GLY A 149 20.62 1.68 8.80
N THR A 150 21.68 1.04 8.30
CA THR A 150 23.07 1.52 8.44
C THR A 150 23.42 2.69 7.54
N GLU A 151 22.67 2.92 6.49
CA GLU A 151 22.84 3.99 5.50
C GLU A 151 21.48 4.58 5.13
N LYS A 152 21.47 5.68 4.38
CA LYS A 152 20.20 6.27 3.89
C LYS A 152 19.44 5.27 3.01
N ALA A 153 18.20 4.99 3.36
CA ALA A 153 17.37 3.97 2.70
C ALA A 153 17.28 4.17 1.18
N MET A 154 17.12 5.41 0.72
CA MET A 154 17.04 5.71 -0.72
C MET A 154 18.35 5.43 -1.46
N ASP A 155 19.51 5.64 -0.86
CA ASP A 155 20.80 5.33 -1.47
C ASP A 155 20.99 3.80 -1.59
N LEU A 156 20.59 3.05 -0.57
CA LEU A 156 20.56 1.59 -0.60
C LEU A 156 19.61 1.08 -1.70
N TYR A 157 18.42 1.67 -1.77
CA TYR A 157 17.43 1.32 -2.77
C TYR A 157 17.95 1.56 -4.20
N LYS A 158 18.52 2.74 -4.47
CA LYS A 158 19.11 3.07 -5.78
C LYS A 158 20.23 2.12 -6.18
N ARG A 159 21.07 1.68 -5.25
CA ARG A 159 22.11 0.68 -5.54
C ARG A 159 21.53 -0.69 -5.90
N PHE A 160 20.43 -1.08 -5.26
CA PHE A 160 19.73 -2.30 -5.61
C PHE A 160 18.99 -2.15 -6.95
N ARG A 161 18.14 -1.15 -7.08
CA ARG A 161 17.21 -0.97 -8.21
C ARG A 161 17.90 -0.48 -9.48
N GLY A 162 18.93 0.34 -9.34
CA GLY A 162 19.60 1.06 -10.43
C GLY A 162 19.02 2.44 -10.70
N GLY A 163 18.13 2.95 -9.88
CA GLY A 163 17.45 4.23 -9.99
C GLY A 163 16.47 4.51 -8.86
N GLU A 164 15.77 5.60 -8.95
CA GLU A 164 14.67 5.91 -8.03
C GLU A 164 13.45 5.01 -8.27
N PRO A 165 12.65 4.74 -7.23
CA PRO A 165 11.42 3.98 -7.40
C PRO A 165 10.40 4.76 -8.23
N THR A 166 9.55 4.02 -8.94
CA THR A 166 8.44 4.59 -9.71
C THR A 166 7.12 3.96 -9.30
N ILE A 167 6.02 4.70 -9.51
CA ILE A 167 4.67 4.19 -9.20
C ILE A 167 4.19 3.13 -10.21
N ASN A 168 4.83 3.02 -11.37
CA ASN A 168 4.32 2.23 -12.48
C ASN A 168 4.11 0.75 -12.13
N ALA A 169 5.05 0.14 -11.42
CA ALA A 169 4.95 -1.26 -11.02
C ALA A 169 3.78 -1.52 -10.05
N LEU A 170 3.48 -0.55 -9.16
CA LEU A 170 2.33 -0.62 -8.27
C LEU A 170 1.01 -0.54 -9.06
N LEU A 171 0.90 0.44 -9.97
CA LEU A 171 -0.29 0.60 -10.80
C LEU A 171 -0.53 -0.63 -11.69
N GLU A 172 0.54 -1.18 -12.29
CA GLU A 172 0.47 -2.41 -13.07
C GLU A 172 -0.02 -3.60 -12.22
N ARG A 173 0.54 -3.76 -11.01
CA ARG A 173 0.14 -4.83 -10.07
C ARG A 173 -1.33 -4.74 -9.70
N ASP A 174 -1.80 -3.55 -9.42
CA ASP A 174 -3.16 -3.29 -8.96
C ASP A 174 -4.17 -3.18 -10.12
N GLY A 175 -3.71 -3.31 -11.38
CA GLY A 175 -4.56 -3.20 -12.58
C GLY A 175 -5.13 -1.80 -12.80
N ILE A 176 -4.53 -0.79 -12.19
CA ILE A 176 -4.91 0.62 -12.30
C ILE A 176 -4.18 1.23 -13.49
N LYS A 177 -4.91 1.62 -14.52
CA LYS A 177 -4.32 2.31 -15.67
C LYS A 177 -4.08 3.77 -15.31
N ALA A 178 -2.82 4.22 -15.38
CA ALA A 178 -2.53 5.64 -15.36
C ALA A 178 -3.21 6.29 -16.58
N GLN A 179 -4.19 7.16 -16.34
CA GLN A 179 -4.64 8.07 -17.41
C GLN A 179 -3.54 9.10 -17.60
N GLU A 180 -3.08 9.27 -18.83
CA GLU A 180 -2.26 10.43 -19.18
C GLU A 180 -3.10 11.68 -18.88
N ILE A 181 -2.73 12.39 -17.81
CA ILE A 181 -3.28 13.72 -17.53
C ILE A 181 -2.76 14.62 -18.62
N LYS A 182 -3.62 14.93 -19.58
CA LYS A 182 -3.35 15.90 -20.65
C LYS A 182 -3.36 17.31 -20.11
#